data_564f8d79bfc3f9f7feed09e9d34d8515
#
_entry.id   564f8d79bfc3f9f7feed09e9d34d8515
#
_cell.length_a   1.000
_cell.length_b   1.000
_cell.length_c   1.000
_cell.angle_alpha   90.00
_cell.angle_beta   90.00
_cell.angle_gamma   90.00
#
_symmetry.space_group_name_H-M   'P 1'
#
loop_
_entity.id
_entity.type
_entity.pdbx_description
1 polymer ?
#
loop_
_entity_poly.entity_id
_entity_poly.type
_entity_poly.pdbx_seq_one_letter_code
_entity_poly.pdbx_strand_id
1 'polypeptide(L)' 'VKYPNIDAERARKGISNDTLAAQLGVSRKTLYNWMDKGNIPTSALIQMADTFNCTIDYLLGVEKPA' A
#
# COMPACT_ATOMS: atom_id res chain seq x y z
N VAL A 1 -8.53 -9.09 1.84
CA VAL A 1 -7.32 -8.25 1.80
C VAL A 1 -7.15 -7.56 3.14
N LYS A 2 -5.95 -7.66 3.71
CA LYS A 2 -5.69 -7.11 5.04
C LYS A 2 -5.69 -5.58 5.05
N TYR A 3 -5.32 -4.97 3.93
CA TYR A 3 -5.24 -3.51 3.81
C TYR A 3 -6.12 -3.03 2.67
N PRO A 4 -7.44 -2.98 2.89
CA PRO A 4 -8.36 -2.62 1.81
C PRO A 4 -8.14 -1.19 1.29
N ASN A 5 -7.65 -0.27 2.13
CA ASN A 5 -7.41 1.09 1.69
C ASN A 5 -6.24 1.19 0.71
N ILE A 6 -5.20 0.37 0.92
CA ILE A 6 -4.08 0.31 -0.02
C ILE A 6 -4.57 -0.21 -1.38
N ASP A 7 -5.36 -1.28 -1.34
CA ASP A 7 -5.88 -1.85 -2.57
C ASP A 7 -6.82 -0.88 -3.30
N ALA A 8 -7.65 -0.17 -2.54
CA ALA A 8 -8.57 0.83 -3.11
C ALA A 8 -7.81 1.96 -3.79
N GLU A 9 -6.76 2.48 -3.16
CA GLU A 9 -5.99 3.57 -3.76
C GLU A 9 -5.20 3.11 -4.97
N ARG A 10 -4.68 1.88 -4.93
CA ARG A 10 -4.01 1.29 -6.10
C ARG A 10 -4.98 1.21 -7.29
N ALA A 11 -6.17 0.72 -7.03
CA ALA A 11 -7.19 0.59 -8.08
C ALA A 11 -7.62 1.97 -8.61
N ARG A 12 -7.75 2.95 -7.72
CA ARG A 12 -8.11 4.32 -8.11
C ARG A 12 -7.07 4.92 -9.03
N LYS A 13 -5.78 4.64 -8.77
CA LYS A 13 -4.68 5.12 -9.64
C LYS A 13 -4.57 4.32 -10.93
N GLY A 14 -5.29 3.22 -11.04
CA GLY A 14 -5.28 2.40 -12.24
C GLY A 14 -3.99 1.63 -12.45
N ILE A 15 -3.26 1.33 -11.38
CA ILE A 15 -1.99 0.59 -11.48
C ILE A 15 -2.18 -0.84 -10.97
N SER A 16 -1.41 -1.76 -11.54
CA SER A 16 -1.43 -3.16 -11.11
C SER A 16 -0.55 -3.37 -9.89
N ASN A 17 -0.70 -4.52 -9.26
CA ASN A 17 0.18 -4.92 -8.16
C ASN A 17 1.63 -5.02 -8.63
N ASP A 18 1.86 -5.47 -9.86
CA ASP A 18 3.21 -5.53 -10.44
C ASP A 18 3.82 -4.13 -10.54
N THR A 19 3.04 -3.16 -10.99
CA THR A 19 3.51 -1.78 -11.11
C THR A 19 3.81 -1.20 -9.73
N LEU A 20 2.94 -1.43 -8.76
CA LEU A 20 3.16 -0.93 -7.40
C LEU A 20 4.42 -1.55 -6.79
N ALA A 21 4.61 -2.86 -6.97
CA ALA A 21 5.81 -3.54 -6.46
C ALA A 21 7.06 -2.96 -7.10
N ALA A 22 7.04 -2.70 -8.41
CA ALA A 22 8.16 -2.11 -9.11
C ALA A 22 8.49 -0.71 -8.56
N GLN A 23 7.48 0.10 -8.28
CA GLN A 23 7.68 1.42 -7.70
C GLN A 23 8.29 1.34 -6.30
N LEU A 24 7.97 0.30 -5.55
CA LEU A 24 8.53 0.07 -4.23
C LEU A 24 9.88 -0.64 -4.25
N GLY A 25 10.32 -1.08 -5.42
CA GLY A 25 11.60 -1.76 -5.58
C GLY A 25 11.60 -3.19 -5.05
N VAL A 26 10.44 -3.85 -5.07
CA VAL A 26 10.31 -5.23 -4.58
C VAL A 26 9.57 -6.09 -5.59
N SER A 27 9.63 -7.41 -5.39
CA SER A 27 8.87 -8.33 -6.23
C SER A 27 7.39 -8.31 -5.85
N ARG A 28 6.54 -8.75 -6.79
CA ARG A 28 5.11 -8.88 -6.52
C ARG A 28 4.85 -9.83 -5.35
N LYS A 29 5.64 -10.90 -5.25
CA LYS A 29 5.51 -11.85 -4.16
C LYS A 29 5.78 -11.18 -2.80
N THR A 30 6.81 -10.35 -2.73
CA THR A 30 7.13 -9.62 -1.51
C THR A 30 5.99 -8.67 -1.13
N LEU A 31 5.47 -7.93 -2.10
CA LEU A 31 4.32 -7.05 -1.86
C LEU A 31 3.12 -7.84 -1.34
N TYR A 32 2.83 -8.97 -1.98
CA TYR A 32 1.72 -9.83 -1.58
C TYR A 32 1.89 -10.31 -0.13
N ASN A 33 3.11 -10.73 0.24
CA ASN A 33 3.38 -11.17 1.60
C ASN A 33 3.18 -10.05 2.61
N TRP A 34 3.61 -8.84 2.29
CA TRP A 34 3.39 -7.68 3.16
C TRP A 34 1.90 -7.45 3.39
N MET A 35 1.12 -7.49 2.33
CA MET A 35 -0.33 -7.25 2.40
C MET A 35 -1.05 -8.35 3.16
N ASP A 36 -0.58 -9.58 3.04
CA ASP A 36 -1.22 -10.73 3.69
C ASP A 36 -0.84 -10.80 5.17
N LYS A 37 0.44 -10.61 5.50
CA LYS A 37 0.95 -10.82 6.85
C LYS A 37 1.00 -9.56 7.69
N GLY A 38 0.91 -8.41 7.07
CA GLY A 38 0.91 -7.15 7.80
C GLY A 38 2.28 -6.63 8.17
N ASN A 39 3.34 -7.10 7.54
CA ASN A 39 4.72 -6.70 7.85
C ASN A 39 5.26 -5.71 6.82
N ILE A 40 4.53 -4.63 6.59
CA ILE A 40 4.95 -3.61 5.63
C ILE A 40 6.00 -2.71 6.27
N PRO A 41 7.21 -2.61 5.69
CA PRO A 41 8.23 -1.70 6.22
C PRO A 41 7.77 -0.25 6.17
N THR A 42 8.22 0.55 7.14
CA THR A 42 7.87 1.97 7.20
C THR A 42 8.26 2.71 5.91
N SER A 43 9.43 2.38 5.35
CA SER A 43 9.88 3.02 4.11
C SER A 43 8.90 2.77 2.97
N ALA A 44 8.36 1.56 2.86
CA ALA A 44 7.37 1.24 1.84
C ALA A 44 6.06 1.99 2.07
N LEU A 45 5.64 2.11 3.32
CA LEU A 45 4.44 2.87 3.68
C LEU A 45 4.59 4.34 3.30
N ILE A 46 5.76 4.92 3.55
CA ILE A 46 6.03 6.32 3.19
C ILE A 46 5.95 6.49 1.67
N GLN A 47 6.53 5.57 0.92
CA GLN A 47 6.45 5.62 -0.54
C GLN A 47 5.02 5.49 -1.05
N MET A 48 4.24 4.58 -0.47
CA MET A 48 2.84 4.42 -0.86
C MET A 48 2.03 5.68 -0.54
N ALA A 49 2.23 6.27 0.63
CA ALA A 49 1.53 7.47 1.04
C ALA A 49 1.83 8.62 0.07
N ASP A 50 3.08 8.75 -0.34
CA ASP A 50 3.48 9.76 -1.31
C ASP A 50 2.86 9.48 -2.69
N THR A 51 2.93 8.25 -3.15
CA THR A 51 2.38 7.84 -4.45
C THR A 51 0.87 8.07 -4.51
N PHE A 52 0.17 7.71 -3.44
CA PHE A 52 -1.29 7.80 -3.40
C PHE A 52 -1.79 9.14 -2.84
N ASN A 53 -0.88 10.00 -2.40
CA ASN A 53 -1.21 11.32 -1.84
C ASN A 53 -2.20 11.20 -0.68
N CYS A 54 -1.88 10.33 0.27
CA CYS A 54 -2.71 10.09 1.45
C CYS A 54 -1.82 9.83 2.66
N THR A 55 -2.42 9.66 3.84
CA THR A 55 -1.67 9.41 5.06
C THR A 55 -1.37 7.93 5.23
N ILE A 56 -0.31 7.63 5.98
CA ILE A 56 0.02 6.25 6.34
C ILE A 56 -1.10 5.66 7.19
N ASP A 57 -1.67 6.45 8.12
CA ASP A 57 -2.76 5.99 8.96
C ASP A 57 -3.95 5.51 8.11
N TYR A 58 -4.28 6.26 7.05
CA TYR A 58 -5.34 5.85 6.14
C TYR A 58 -5.00 4.53 5.45
N LEU A 59 -3.76 4.38 5.00
CA LEU A 59 -3.34 3.14 4.33
C LEU A 59 -3.43 1.94 5.25
N LEU A 60 -3.13 2.13 6.53
CA LEU A 60 -3.22 1.05 7.53
C LEU A 60 -4.64 0.80 8.02
N GLY A 61 -5.57 1.69 7.68
CA GLY A 61 -6.96 1.55 8.11
C GLY A 61 -7.20 1.94 9.55
N VAL A 62 -6.29 2.72 10.16
CA VAL A 62 -6.45 3.16 11.55
C VAL A 62 -6.97 4.60 11.66
N GLU A 63 -7.05 5.32 10.53
CA GLU A 63 -7.58 6.67 10.52
C GLU A 63 -9.08 6.63 10.76
N LYS A 64 -9.53 7.40 11.74
CA LYS A 64 -10.95 7.45 12.07
C LYS A 64 -11.61 8.64 11.43
N PRO A 65 -12.90 8.53 11.06
CA PRO A 65 -13.65 9.69 10.58
C PRO A 65 -13.71 10.75 11.68
N ALA A 66 -13.65 11.98 11.24
CA ALA A 66 -13.75 13.11 12.16
C ALA A 66 -15.13 13.20 12.80
#